data_44cbcf2847d04eef30937e76149b1964
#
_entry.id   44cbcf2847d04eef30937e76149b1964
#
_cell.length_a   1.000
_cell.length_b   1.000
_cell.length_c   1.000
_cell.angle_alpha   90.00
_cell.angle_beta   90.00
_cell.angle_gamma   90.00
#
_symmetry.space_group_name_H-M   'P 1'
#
loop_
_entity.id
_entity.type
_entity.pdbx_description
1 polymer ?
#
loop_
_entity_poly.entity_id
_entity_poly.type
_entity_poly.pdbx_seq_one_letter_code
_entity_poly.pdbx_strand_id
1 'polypeptide(L)'
;MKKTICLWALLLIVVSCTNDDNYNDEHGDKAVIPPKGRIIRIMTYNIYGARATSPANAADLDALAEVIRRQDPDFVTLNEVDVFTNRTGKDVHQARDLAAKLGMEWHFSKAIDRDGGEYGDAVLSKHPIIETRSYRLPCAASQPGEDRSLCVIRVEIDGKDLYV
;
A
#
# COMPACT_ATOMS: atom_id res chain seq x y z
N MET A 1 -20.01 48.60 -44.94
CA MET A 1 -19.86 48.03 -43.60
C MET A 1 -18.78 46.96 -43.65
N LYS A 2 -17.55 47.27 -43.21
CA LYS A 2 -16.40 46.35 -43.18
C LYS A 2 -16.41 45.60 -41.86
N LYS A 3 -16.56 44.27 -41.90
CA LYS A 3 -16.44 43.40 -40.71
C LYS A 3 -14.98 43.06 -40.51
N THR A 4 -14.42 43.59 -39.41
CA THR A 4 -13.07 43.29 -38.96
C THR A 4 -13.12 41.96 -38.21
N ILE A 5 -12.46 40.93 -38.74
CA ILE A 5 -12.28 39.61 -38.07
C ILE A 5 -11.06 39.73 -37.19
N CYS A 6 -11.25 39.72 -35.86
CA CYS A 6 -10.19 39.64 -34.89
C CYS A 6 -9.71 38.17 -34.78
N LEU A 7 -8.53 37.91 -35.32
CA LEU A 7 -7.89 36.62 -35.25
C LEU A 7 -7.15 36.54 -33.88
N TRP A 8 -7.69 35.79 -32.92
CA TRP A 8 -7.00 35.47 -31.66
C TRP A 8 -6.01 34.36 -31.94
N ALA A 9 -4.74 34.70 -31.98
CA ALA A 9 -3.66 33.72 -32.01
C ALA A 9 -3.56 33.07 -30.63
N LEU A 10 -3.98 31.80 -30.54
CA LEU A 10 -3.78 30.95 -29.36
C LEU A 10 -2.30 30.54 -29.33
N LEU A 11 -1.52 31.18 -28.45
CA LEU A 11 -0.12 30.81 -28.22
C LEU A 11 -0.11 29.53 -27.36
N LEU A 12 0.05 28.38 -27.99
CA LEU A 12 0.33 27.11 -27.32
C LEU A 12 1.76 27.15 -26.81
N ILE A 13 1.93 27.39 -25.50
CA ILE A 13 3.20 27.17 -24.82
C ILE A 13 3.33 25.68 -24.61
N VAL A 14 4.07 25.02 -25.49
CA VAL A 14 4.53 23.64 -25.27
C VAL A 14 5.68 23.73 -24.27
N VAL A 15 5.41 23.43 -22.99
CA VAL A 15 6.47 23.17 -22.03
C VAL A 15 7.03 21.79 -22.37
N SER A 16 8.10 21.80 -23.18
CA SER A 16 8.91 20.61 -23.37
C SER A 16 9.73 20.44 -22.09
N CYS A 17 9.42 19.40 -21.32
CA CYS A 17 10.38 18.89 -20.34
C CYS A 17 11.54 18.29 -21.14
N THR A 18 12.56 19.08 -21.39
CA THR A 18 13.84 18.53 -21.81
C THR A 18 14.40 17.76 -20.63
N ASN A 19 14.55 16.46 -20.81
CA ASN A 19 15.45 15.67 -19.96
C ASN A 19 16.84 16.24 -20.20
N ASP A 20 17.27 17.15 -19.33
CA ASP A 20 18.70 17.50 -19.23
C ASP A 20 19.40 16.32 -18.56
N ASP A 21 19.73 15.30 -19.37
CA ASP A 21 20.59 14.18 -18.96
C ASP A 21 22.07 14.61 -18.80
N ASN A 22 22.32 15.91 -18.64
CA ASN A 22 23.62 16.45 -18.28
C ASN A 22 23.71 16.75 -16.78
N TYR A 23 23.36 15.78 -15.95
CA TYR A 23 23.87 15.73 -14.60
C TYR A 23 25.29 15.17 -14.70
N ASN A 24 26.27 16.06 -14.89
CA ASN A 24 27.68 15.75 -14.70
C ASN A 24 27.88 15.43 -13.23
N ASP A 25 27.68 14.16 -12.87
CA ASP A 25 28.03 13.63 -11.57
C ASP A 25 29.56 13.57 -11.48
N GLU A 26 30.19 14.69 -11.01
CA GLU A 26 31.62 14.73 -10.66
C GLU A 26 31.92 13.85 -9.43
N HIS A 27 30.98 13.08 -8.96
CA HIS A 27 31.20 12.02 -8.00
C HIS A 27 31.59 10.75 -8.80
N GLY A 28 32.89 10.60 -9.02
CA GLY A 28 33.46 9.38 -9.59
C GLY A 28 32.79 8.16 -8.98
N ASP A 29 32.51 7.16 -9.81
CA ASP A 29 31.91 5.86 -9.50
C ASP A 29 32.42 5.32 -8.14
N LYS A 30 31.81 5.76 -7.04
CA LYS A 30 31.94 5.04 -5.78
C LYS A 30 31.24 3.74 -6.02
N ALA A 31 32.04 2.69 -6.24
CA ALA A 31 31.53 1.33 -6.29
C ALA A 31 30.48 1.21 -5.15
N VAL A 32 29.22 1.00 -5.52
CA VAL A 32 28.16 0.75 -4.54
C VAL A 32 28.55 -0.55 -3.87
N ILE A 33 29.23 -0.44 -2.72
CA ILE A 33 29.56 -1.61 -1.90
C ILE A 33 28.23 -2.14 -1.44
N PRO A 34 27.81 -3.35 -1.87
CA PRO A 34 26.55 -3.90 -1.41
C PRO A 34 26.59 -3.97 0.13
N PRO A 35 25.52 -3.62 0.81
CA PRO A 35 25.49 -3.64 2.28
C PRO A 35 25.90 -5.02 2.76
N LYS A 36 26.83 -5.06 3.73
CA LYS A 36 27.16 -6.30 4.44
C LYS A 36 25.95 -6.63 5.31
N GLY A 37 25.05 -7.46 4.81
CA GLY A 37 23.88 -7.88 5.58
C GLY A 37 22.75 -8.37 4.70
N ARG A 38 21.70 -8.83 5.34
CA ARG A 38 20.47 -9.26 4.71
C ARG A 38 19.67 -8.02 4.27
N ILE A 39 19.20 -8.02 3.03
CA ILE A 39 18.26 -7.02 2.54
C ILE A 39 16.85 -7.46 2.96
N ILE A 40 16.12 -6.59 3.63
CA ILE A 40 14.70 -6.77 3.97
C ILE A 40 13.89 -5.90 3.01
N ARG A 41 12.92 -6.51 2.32
CA ARG A 41 12.00 -5.81 1.42
C ARG A 41 10.67 -5.59 2.12
N ILE A 42 10.23 -4.36 2.21
CA ILE A 42 8.92 -3.99 2.75
C ILE A 42 8.12 -3.33 1.64
N MET A 43 6.91 -3.84 1.40
CA MET A 43 5.95 -3.28 0.47
C MET A 43 4.82 -2.61 1.25
N THR A 44 4.43 -1.39 0.89
CA THR A 44 3.21 -0.76 1.38
C THR A 44 2.17 -0.71 0.27
N TYR A 45 0.90 -1.06 0.58
CA TYR A 45 -0.12 -1.19 -0.45
C TYR A 45 -1.51 -0.83 0.10
N ASN A 46 -2.09 0.26 -0.40
CA ASN A 46 -3.51 0.53 -0.21
C ASN A 46 -4.29 -0.32 -1.21
N ILE A 47 -5.09 -1.27 -0.72
CA ILE A 47 -5.78 -2.25 -1.56
C ILE A 47 -7.21 -1.86 -1.93
N TYR A 48 -7.74 -0.76 -1.38
CA TYR A 48 -9.10 -0.30 -1.68
C TYR A 48 -10.17 -1.40 -1.53
N GLY A 49 -10.07 -2.23 -0.49
CA GLY A 49 -10.94 -3.41 -0.32
C GLY A 49 -10.83 -4.43 -1.44
N ALA A 50 -9.69 -4.52 -2.12
CA ALA A 50 -9.40 -5.38 -3.26
C ALA A 50 -10.33 -5.20 -4.49
N ARG A 51 -11.02 -4.06 -4.63
CA ARG A 51 -12.04 -3.83 -5.65
C ARG A 51 -11.56 -3.07 -6.89
N ALA A 52 -10.36 -2.53 -6.87
CA ALA A 52 -9.89 -1.61 -7.91
C ALA A 52 -9.80 -2.23 -9.32
N THR A 53 -9.57 -3.53 -9.41
CA THR A 53 -9.35 -4.24 -10.68
C THR A 53 -10.60 -4.93 -11.24
N SER A 54 -11.68 -4.99 -10.46
CA SER A 54 -12.89 -5.70 -10.85
C SER A 54 -13.92 -4.79 -11.53
N PRO A 55 -14.35 -5.08 -12.77
CA PRO A 55 -15.42 -4.33 -13.43
C PRO A 55 -16.75 -4.38 -12.66
N ALA A 56 -16.97 -5.43 -11.86
CA ALA A 56 -18.17 -5.63 -11.05
C ALA A 56 -18.03 -5.10 -9.62
N ASN A 57 -16.94 -4.39 -9.29
CA ASN A 57 -16.61 -3.98 -7.94
C ASN A 57 -16.45 -5.15 -6.92
N ALA A 58 -16.32 -6.37 -7.42
CA ALA A 58 -16.04 -7.53 -6.57
C ALA A 58 -14.57 -7.53 -6.10
N ALA A 59 -14.31 -8.09 -4.93
CA ALA A 59 -12.94 -8.22 -4.43
C ALA A 59 -12.14 -9.23 -5.30
N ASP A 60 -10.96 -8.81 -5.76
CA ASP A 60 -10.06 -9.64 -6.55
C ASP A 60 -8.73 -9.84 -5.79
N LEU A 61 -8.73 -10.82 -4.88
CA LEU A 61 -7.55 -11.16 -4.09
C LEU A 61 -6.47 -11.91 -4.90
N ASP A 62 -6.84 -12.55 -6.01
CA ASP A 62 -5.88 -13.24 -6.86
C ASP A 62 -4.99 -12.26 -7.63
N ALA A 63 -5.59 -11.19 -8.17
CA ALA A 63 -4.83 -10.11 -8.80
C ALA A 63 -3.88 -9.42 -7.81
N LEU A 64 -4.33 -9.16 -6.58
CA LEU A 64 -3.47 -8.58 -5.54
C LEU A 64 -2.32 -9.52 -5.14
N ALA A 65 -2.62 -10.79 -4.93
CA ALA A 65 -1.61 -11.79 -4.59
C ALA A 65 -0.53 -11.89 -5.68
N GLU A 66 -0.93 -11.81 -6.95
CA GLU A 66 0.03 -11.84 -8.07
C GLU A 66 0.94 -10.60 -8.09
N VAL A 67 0.40 -9.40 -7.82
CA VAL A 67 1.20 -8.17 -7.70
C VAL A 67 2.22 -8.32 -6.58
N ILE A 68 1.80 -8.76 -5.39
CA ILE A 68 2.67 -8.94 -4.23
C ILE A 68 3.74 -9.98 -4.52
N ARG A 69 3.37 -11.13 -5.11
CA ARG A 69 4.29 -12.22 -5.43
C ARG A 69 5.42 -11.77 -6.37
N ARG A 70 5.11 -10.94 -7.37
CA ARG A 70 6.11 -10.40 -8.31
C ARG A 70 7.14 -9.48 -7.66
N GLN A 71 6.76 -8.79 -6.58
CA GLN A 71 7.68 -7.91 -5.83
C GLN A 71 8.53 -8.68 -4.81
N ASP A 72 8.11 -9.90 -4.46
CA ASP A 72 8.78 -10.79 -3.51
C ASP A 72 9.17 -10.10 -2.18
N PRO A 73 8.26 -9.36 -1.51
CA PRO A 73 8.58 -8.67 -0.27
C PRO A 73 8.69 -9.64 0.91
N ASP A 74 9.48 -9.28 1.92
CA ASP A 74 9.52 -9.97 3.22
C ASP A 74 8.28 -9.60 4.06
N PHE A 75 7.84 -8.35 3.94
CA PHE A 75 6.65 -7.82 4.62
C PHE A 75 5.78 -7.01 3.69
N VAL A 76 4.46 -7.06 3.92
CA VAL A 76 3.50 -6.20 3.22
C VAL A 76 2.64 -5.48 4.25
N THR A 77 2.68 -4.15 4.27
CA THR A 77 1.72 -3.34 5.03
C THR A 77 0.54 -2.99 4.12
N LEU A 78 -0.66 -3.38 4.53
CA LEU A 78 -1.90 -3.21 3.78
C LEU A 78 -2.77 -2.14 4.43
N ASN A 79 -3.24 -1.20 3.63
CA ASN A 79 -4.28 -0.26 4.03
C ASN A 79 -5.60 -0.57 3.31
N GLU A 80 -6.70 -0.12 3.90
CA GLU A 80 -8.06 -0.31 3.37
C GLU A 80 -8.47 -1.77 3.24
N VAL A 81 -8.23 -2.54 4.28
CA VAL A 81 -8.53 -3.98 4.38
C VAL A 81 -9.93 -4.17 4.91
N ASP A 82 -10.78 -4.89 4.17
CA ASP A 82 -12.11 -5.32 4.59
C ASP A 82 -12.08 -6.69 5.26
N VAL A 83 -12.91 -6.84 6.31
CA VAL A 83 -13.13 -8.12 7.00
C VAL A 83 -14.63 -8.33 7.14
N PHE A 84 -15.16 -9.38 6.49
CA PHE A 84 -16.58 -9.81 6.56
C PHE A 84 -17.59 -8.70 6.21
N THR A 85 -17.24 -7.77 5.32
CA THR A 85 -18.15 -6.70 4.87
C THR A 85 -19.17 -7.22 3.86
N ASN A 86 -20.33 -6.55 3.74
CA ASN A 86 -21.30 -6.88 2.70
C ASN A 86 -20.74 -6.68 1.29
N ARG A 87 -19.94 -5.61 1.12
CA ARG A 87 -19.39 -5.20 -0.20
C ARG A 87 -18.30 -6.11 -0.74
N THR A 88 -17.59 -6.83 0.11
CA THR A 88 -16.48 -7.70 -0.32
C THR A 88 -16.71 -9.18 0.00
N GLY A 89 -17.78 -9.49 0.73
CA GLY A 89 -18.19 -10.85 1.07
C GLY A 89 -18.14 -11.14 2.57
N LYS A 90 -19.23 -11.71 3.07
CA LYS A 90 -19.39 -12.02 4.50
C LYS A 90 -18.44 -13.09 5.03
N ASP A 91 -17.87 -13.89 4.15
CA ASP A 91 -16.92 -14.95 4.50
C ASP A 91 -15.46 -14.54 4.20
N VAL A 92 -15.26 -13.36 3.62
CA VAL A 92 -13.96 -12.87 3.17
C VAL A 92 -13.26 -12.08 4.28
N HIS A 93 -12.12 -12.56 4.70
CA HIS A 93 -11.17 -11.83 5.55
C HIS A 93 -9.93 -11.52 4.74
N GLN A 94 -9.86 -10.34 4.11
CA GLN A 94 -8.88 -10.05 3.07
C GLN A 94 -7.43 -10.29 3.49
N ALA A 95 -7.02 -9.88 4.71
CA ALA A 95 -5.66 -10.12 5.17
C ALA A 95 -5.35 -11.62 5.31
N ARG A 96 -6.25 -12.39 5.95
CA ARG A 96 -6.12 -13.85 6.11
C ARG A 96 -6.01 -14.54 4.76
N ASP A 97 -6.94 -14.20 3.86
CA ASP A 97 -7.09 -14.88 2.59
C ASP A 97 -5.93 -14.55 1.62
N LEU A 98 -5.43 -13.32 1.63
CA LEU A 98 -4.18 -12.94 0.94
C LEU A 98 -2.97 -13.66 1.52
N ALA A 99 -2.84 -13.69 2.84
CA ALA A 99 -1.74 -14.38 3.51
C ALA A 99 -1.71 -15.86 3.14
N ALA A 100 -2.88 -16.53 3.13
CA ALA A 100 -2.99 -17.92 2.71
C ALA A 100 -2.54 -18.15 1.25
N LYS A 101 -2.91 -17.24 0.33
CA LYS A 101 -2.49 -17.29 -1.09
C LYS A 101 -0.98 -17.08 -1.27
N LEU A 102 -0.34 -16.35 -0.35
CA LEU A 102 1.08 -15.98 -0.41
C LEU A 102 1.97 -16.88 0.45
N GLY A 103 1.40 -17.74 1.29
CA GLY A 103 2.17 -18.52 2.27
C GLY A 103 2.82 -17.64 3.34
N MET A 104 2.14 -16.55 3.73
CA MET A 104 2.61 -15.58 4.74
C MET A 104 1.78 -15.68 6.02
N GLU A 105 2.34 -15.23 7.13
CA GLU A 105 1.60 -14.94 8.35
C GLU A 105 0.96 -13.56 8.27
N TRP A 106 -0.01 -13.26 9.13
CA TRP A 106 -0.73 -12.00 9.07
C TRP A 106 -1.18 -11.51 10.45
N HIS A 107 -1.36 -10.19 10.55
CA HIS A 107 -2.08 -9.54 11.64
C HIS A 107 -2.96 -8.44 11.05
N PHE A 108 -4.19 -8.31 11.56
CA PHE A 108 -5.14 -7.27 11.18
C PHE A 108 -5.44 -6.39 12.40
N SER A 109 -5.49 -5.08 12.18
CA SER A 109 -5.85 -4.07 13.17
C SER A 109 -7.09 -3.32 12.70
N LYS A 110 -8.22 -3.53 13.41
CA LYS A 110 -9.48 -2.85 13.14
C LYS A 110 -9.37 -1.36 13.45
N ALA A 111 -9.78 -0.52 12.51
CA ALA A 111 -9.97 0.91 12.70
C ALA A 111 -11.43 1.23 13.05
N ILE A 112 -12.38 0.75 12.23
CA ILE A 112 -13.81 1.03 12.36
C ILE A 112 -14.66 -0.20 12.00
N ASP A 113 -15.94 -0.17 12.40
CA ASP A 113 -16.99 -1.00 11.79
C ASP A 113 -17.38 -0.40 10.44
N ARG A 114 -17.52 -1.25 9.42
CA ARG A 114 -17.88 -0.83 8.08
C ARG A 114 -18.76 -1.87 7.39
N ASP A 115 -19.87 -1.43 6.84
CA ASP A 115 -20.74 -2.24 5.96
C ASP A 115 -21.06 -3.64 6.53
N GLY A 116 -21.35 -3.70 7.84
CA GLY A 116 -21.71 -4.91 8.57
C GLY A 116 -20.53 -5.85 8.89
N GLY A 117 -19.31 -5.41 8.67
CA GLY A 117 -18.05 -6.06 9.03
C GLY A 117 -17.07 -5.06 9.63
N GLU A 118 -15.78 -5.29 9.40
CA GLU A 118 -14.68 -4.46 9.91
C GLU A 118 -13.82 -3.91 8.77
N TYR A 119 -13.14 -2.80 9.07
CA TYR A 119 -12.23 -2.13 8.15
C TYR A 119 -11.02 -1.61 8.91
N GLY A 120 -9.84 -1.76 8.32
CA GLY A 120 -8.61 -1.35 8.99
C GLY A 120 -7.37 -1.60 8.16
N ASP A 121 -6.28 -1.89 8.86
CA ASP A 121 -4.96 -2.11 8.30
C ASP A 121 -4.46 -3.51 8.66
N ALA A 122 -3.51 -4.04 7.87
CA ALA A 122 -2.90 -5.33 8.15
C ALA A 122 -1.43 -5.35 7.80
N VAL A 123 -0.70 -6.29 8.40
CA VAL A 123 0.67 -6.64 8.03
C VAL A 123 0.71 -8.11 7.67
N LEU A 124 1.32 -8.42 6.52
CA LEU A 124 1.68 -9.78 6.12
C LEU A 124 3.18 -9.98 6.29
N SER A 125 3.62 -11.17 6.68
CA SER A 125 5.01 -11.49 6.96
C SER A 125 5.40 -12.87 6.42
N LYS A 126 6.54 -12.96 5.71
CA LYS A 126 7.20 -14.25 5.41
C LYS A 126 7.87 -14.87 6.64
N HIS A 127 8.13 -14.04 7.65
CA HIS A 127 8.78 -14.48 8.88
C HIS A 127 7.74 -14.77 9.94
N PRO A 128 7.98 -15.75 10.85
CA PRO A 128 7.07 -16.04 11.95
C PRO A 128 6.80 -14.79 12.81
N ILE A 129 5.53 -14.50 13.04
CA ILE A 129 5.12 -13.38 13.89
C ILE A 129 5.19 -13.83 15.35
N ILE A 130 6.05 -13.17 16.14
CA ILE A 130 6.26 -13.50 17.56
C ILE A 130 5.28 -12.72 18.45
N GLU A 131 4.95 -11.49 18.06
CA GLU A 131 4.07 -10.61 18.81
C GLU A 131 3.27 -9.73 17.87
N THR A 132 2.02 -9.45 18.25
CA THR A 132 1.13 -8.53 17.52
C THR A 132 0.61 -7.46 18.46
N ARG A 133 0.47 -6.23 17.99
CA ARG A 133 -0.18 -5.12 18.70
C ARG A 133 -1.07 -4.33 17.77
N SER A 134 -2.21 -3.91 18.29
CA SER A 134 -3.15 -3.01 17.63
C SER A 134 -3.40 -1.81 18.51
N TYR A 135 -3.30 -0.62 17.94
CA TYR A 135 -3.58 0.63 18.63
C TYR A 135 -4.67 1.39 17.90
N ARG A 136 -5.70 1.80 18.63
CA ARG A 136 -6.71 2.70 18.08
C ARG A 136 -6.15 4.12 18.04
N LEU A 137 -6.28 4.77 16.90
CA LEU A 137 -5.92 6.17 16.68
C LEU A 137 -7.21 6.96 16.48
N PRO A 138 -7.80 7.52 17.57
CA PRO A 138 -9.09 8.19 17.49
C PRO A 138 -8.96 9.49 16.71
N CYS A 139 -9.99 9.80 15.92
CA CYS A 139 -10.12 11.10 15.30
C CYS A 139 -10.49 12.14 16.37
N ALA A 140 -9.91 13.33 16.29
CA ALA A 140 -10.24 14.39 17.22
C ALA A 140 -11.70 14.84 17.07
N ALA A 141 -12.43 15.01 18.17
CA ALA A 141 -13.83 15.40 18.16
C ALA A 141 -14.10 16.75 17.44
N SER A 142 -13.08 17.58 17.29
CA SER A 142 -13.14 18.87 16.57
C SER A 142 -12.94 18.75 15.05
N GLN A 143 -12.61 17.56 14.55
CA GLN A 143 -12.34 17.32 13.11
C GLN A 143 -13.23 16.18 12.62
N PRO A 144 -14.03 16.39 11.56
CA PRO A 144 -14.77 15.29 10.94
C PRO A 144 -13.79 14.29 10.32
N GLY A 145 -13.91 13.03 10.69
CA GLY A 145 -13.06 11.95 10.17
C GLY A 145 -13.40 10.61 10.78
N GLU A 146 -12.76 9.58 10.29
CA GLU A 146 -12.87 8.22 10.81
C GLU A 146 -11.65 7.91 11.69
N ASP A 147 -11.85 7.13 12.74
CA ASP A 147 -10.74 6.55 13.51
C ASP A 147 -9.81 5.75 12.60
N ARG A 148 -8.55 5.71 12.95
CA ARG A 148 -7.51 4.92 12.28
C ARG A 148 -6.98 3.85 13.22
N SER A 149 -6.19 2.95 12.69
CA SER A 149 -5.47 1.95 13.48
C SER A 149 -3.98 2.00 13.18
N LEU A 150 -3.19 1.57 14.16
CA LEU A 150 -1.79 1.22 13.97
C LEU A 150 -1.66 -0.27 14.20
N CYS A 151 -1.26 -0.97 13.15
CA CYS A 151 -1.01 -2.40 13.16
C CYS A 151 0.50 -2.65 13.32
N VAL A 152 0.91 -3.41 14.32
CA VAL A 152 2.33 -3.68 14.58
C VAL A 152 2.54 -5.17 14.79
N ILE A 153 3.58 -5.72 14.15
CA ILE A 153 4.07 -7.07 14.40
C ILE A 153 5.53 -7.01 14.87
N ARG A 154 5.95 -8.00 15.65
CA ARG A 154 7.35 -8.26 15.95
C ARG A 154 7.75 -9.62 15.40
N VAL A 155 8.87 -9.65 14.69
CA VAL A 155 9.53 -10.85 14.20
C VAL A 155 10.98 -10.86 14.65
N GLU A 156 11.65 -12.02 14.60
CA GLU A 156 13.09 -12.13 14.81
C GLU A 156 13.78 -12.51 13.49
N ILE A 157 14.81 -11.76 13.12
CA ILE A 157 15.63 -12.02 11.95
C ILE A 157 17.09 -11.97 12.36
N ASP A 158 17.80 -13.08 12.15
CA ASP A 158 19.23 -13.23 12.50
C ASP A 158 19.51 -12.86 13.97
N GLY A 159 18.63 -13.30 14.88
CA GLY A 159 18.73 -13.06 16.31
C GLY A 159 18.43 -11.61 16.74
N LYS A 160 17.79 -10.81 15.89
CA LYS A 160 17.42 -9.42 16.18
C LYS A 160 15.92 -9.21 16.00
N ASP A 161 15.34 -8.50 16.95
CA ASP A 161 13.94 -8.07 16.85
C ASP A 161 13.79 -7.00 15.76
N LEU A 162 12.79 -7.20 14.90
CA LEU A 162 12.30 -6.23 13.94
C LEU A 162 10.81 -5.98 14.18
N TYR A 163 10.44 -4.71 14.25
CA TYR A 163 9.05 -4.26 14.34
C TYR A 163 8.62 -3.66 13.00
N VAL A 164 7.48 -4.11 12.50
CA VAL A 164 6.86 -3.64 11.26
C VAL A 164 5.45 -3.16 11.55
#